data_e3d03c1651ad33142a9d0342a4d85724
#
_entry.id   e3d03c1651ad33142a9d0342a4d85724
#
_cell.length_a   1.000
_cell.length_b   1.000
_cell.length_c   1.000
_cell.angle_alpha   90.00
_cell.angle_beta   90.00
_cell.angle_gamma   90.00
#
_symmetry.space_group_name_H-M   'P 1'
#
loop_
_entity.id
_entity.type
_entity.pdbx_description
1 polymer ?
#
loop_
_entity_poly.entity_id
_entity_poly.type
_entity_poly.pdbx_seq_one_letter_code
_entity_poly.pdbx_strand_id
1 'polypeptide(L)'
;MPKRVLILGAGRSSSSLIRHMLQHASDEGFVVRIGDLDLALADRKAQGHSAASTFALDAGNPEARRNEIDEADLVISMLPAFLHPEVAADAIATRTPLITPSYLSPEIAAMDQAAKDAGIPILNELGLDPGIDHLSAMQVIDELRSEGSKLTGFESYTGGLVAPESDNNPWHYKFTWNPRNVVLAGQGGSATFRMGGLNRVLPPHRLFQEVTPIDVPGAGRFEGYANRDSLAYEQIYGLQGIETLVRGTLRGDGFCGGWDALFQLGMNRDDAQLSLPEGTSWRTYTAGFAGGVGKDADRAQVRDAVAKTTGADRAALDLLDWLGLFEDDAVAPAQGSPCDILQQRLESKWALAPEDLDMIVMWHRFGYTTADGEQRVRTSHLVHSERTTPIQPCH
;
A
#
# COMPACT_ATOMS: atom_id res chain seq x y z
N MET A 1 -27.05 25.70 8.98
CA MET A 1 -26.66 24.46 9.68
C MET A 1 -25.21 24.14 9.29
N PRO A 2 -24.41 23.55 10.15
CA PRO A 2 -23.06 23.13 9.78
C PRO A 2 -23.12 22.10 8.63
N LYS A 3 -22.10 22.10 7.77
CA LYS A 3 -21.94 21.08 6.73
C LYS A 3 -21.71 19.73 7.36
N ARG A 4 -22.25 18.68 6.76
CA ARG A 4 -22.12 17.31 7.26
C ARG A 4 -21.11 16.53 6.39
N VAL A 5 -19.98 16.13 6.97
CA VAL A 5 -18.98 15.27 6.32
C VAL A 5 -19.16 13.85 6.84
N LEU A 6 -19.45 12.92 5.93
CA LEU A 6 -19.56 11.51 6.22
C LEU A 6 -18.24 10.80 5.92
N ILE A 7 -17.66 10.13 6.92
CA ILE A 7 -16.49 9.25 6.74
C ILE A 7 -16.98 7.81 6.82
N LEU A 8 -16.81 7.05 5.74
CA LEU A 8 -17.09 5.63 5.65
C LEU A 8 -15.82 4.83 5.88
N GLY A 9 -15.74 4.11 6.99
CA GLY A 9 -14.60 3.32 7.41
C GLY A 9 -13.70 4.02 8.44
N ALA A 10 -13.55 3.39 9.60
CA ALA A 10 -12.67 3.81 10.69
C ALA A 10 -11.40 2.93 10.80
N GLY A 11 -10.95 2.32 9.70
CA GLY A 11 -9.79 1.46 9.60
C GLY A 11 -8.45 2.14 9.98
N ARG A 12 -7.32 1.42 9.87
CA ARG A 12 -5.99 1.92 10.29
C ARG A 12 -5.63 3.25 9.63
N SER A 13 -5.83 3.38 8.33
CA SER A 13 -5.46 4.55 7.53
C SER A 13 -6.33 5.80 7.76
N SER A 14 -7.45 5.70 8.50
CA SER A 14 -8.35 6.85 8.74
C SER A 14 -8.03 7.65 10.00
N SER A 15 -7.11 7.20 10.87
CA SER A 15 -6.88 7.82 12.19
C SER A 15 -6.47 9.29 12.10
N SER A 16 -5.47 9.59 11.27
CA SER A 16 -4.96 10.96 11.10
C SER A 16 -5.98 11.84 10.37
N LEU A 17 -6.70 11.28 9.39
CA LEU A 17 -7.79 11.97 8.70
C LEU A 17 -8.91 12.37 9.69
N ILE A 18 -9.42 11.41 10.47
CA ILE A 18 -10.50 11.67 11.43
C ILE A 18 -10.06 12.74 12.43
N ARG A 19 -8.86 12.60 13.02
CA ARG A 19 -8.30 13.59 13.94
C ARG A 19 -8.21 14.97 13.32
N HIS A 20 -7.65 15.07 12.12
CA HIS A 20 -7.52 16.34 11.39
C HIS A 20 -8.88 16.98 11.12
N MET A 21 -9.85 16.22 10.61
CA MET A 21 -11.19 16.71 10.34
C MET A 21 -11.86 17.22 11.61
N LEU A 22 -11.77 16.50 12.73
CA LEU A 22 -12.36 16.91 14.00
C LEU A 22 -11.70 18.18 14.57
N GLN A 23 -10.38 18.30 14.48
CA GLN A 23 -9.65 19.48 14.93
C GLN A 23 -10.07 20.75 14.20
N HIS A 24 -10.43 20.68 12.92
CA HIS A 24 -10.81 21.84 12.10
C HIS A 24 -12.33 22.02 11.98
N ALA A 25 -13.12 21.09 12.50
CA ALA A 25 -14.57 21.09 12.32
C ALA A 25 -15.26 22.39 12.78
N SER A 26 -14.83 22.94 13.91
CA SER A 26 -15.40 24.18 14.46
C SER A 26 -15.07 25.39 13.60
N ASP A 27 -13.81 25.51 13.17
CA ASP A 27 -13.31 26.68 12.44
C ASP A 27 -13.86 26.74 11.01
N GLU A 28 -14.01 25.55 10.40
CA GLU A 28 -14.51 25.40 9.03
C GLU A 28 -16.04 25.21 8.94
N GLY A 29 -16.72 25.11 10.10
CA GLY A 29 -18.18 25.07 10.17
C GLY A 29 -18.83 23.77 9.69
N PHE A 30 -18.22 22.61 9.95
CA PHE A 30 -18.78 21.30 9.66
C PHE A 30 -18.85 20.38 10.87
N VAL A 31 -19.58 19.29 10.72
CA VAL A 31 -19.62 18.15 11.67
C VAL A 31 -19.22 16.88 10.95
N VAL A 32 -18.64 15.92 11.68
CA VAL A 32 -18.15 14.66 11.12
C VAL A 32 -19.00 13.50 11.62
N ARG A 33 -19.57 12.76 10.69
CA ARG A 33 -20.28 11.51 10.95
C ARG A 33 -19.41 10.33 10.49
N ILE A 34 -19.14 9.38 11.38
CA ILE A 34 -18.20 8.29 11.14
C ILE A 34 -18.95 6.96 11.21
N GLY A 35 -19.00 6.25 10.08
CA GLY A 35 -19.61 4.93 9.97
C GLY A 35 -18.57 3.82 9.81
N ASP A 36 -18.68 2.76 10.59
CA ASP A 36 -17.87 1.55 10.48
C ASP A 36 -18.68 0.33 10.90
N LEU A 37 -18.31 -0.85 10.42
CA LEU A 37 -18.92 -2.10 10.87
C LEU A 37 -18.70 -2.31 12.38
N ASP A 38 -17.53 -1.92 12.90
CA ASP A 38 -17.21 -1.89 14.32
C ASP A 38 -17.44 -0.48 14.90
N LEU A 39 -18.61 -0.28 15.50
CA LEU A 39 -18.96 0.97 16.18
C LEU A 39 -17.93 1.37 17.25
N ALA A 40 -17.42 0.39 18.00
CA ALA A 40 -16.44 0.67 19.06
C ALA A 40 -15.12 1.21 18.48
N LEU A 41 -14.76 0.82 17.28
CA LEU A 41 -13.60 1.37 16.57
C LEU A 41 -13.84 2.83 16.15
N ALA A 42 -15.03 3.13 15.61
CA ALA A 42 -15.42 4.50 15.27
C ALA A 42 -15.43 5.40 16.50
N ASP A 43 -16.01 4.94 17.61
CA ASP A 43 -16.06 5.68 18.89
C ASP A 43 -14.66 5.97 19.45
N ARG A 44 -13.76 4.98 19.43
CA ARG A 44 -12.37 5.18 19.85
C ARG A 44 -11.66 6.27 19.06
N LYS A 45 -11.93 6.36 17.74
CA LYS A 45 -11.31 7.38 16.88
C LYS A 45 -11.95 8.75 17.00
N ALA A 46 -13.24 8.80 17.25
CA ALA A 46 -13.96 10.04 17.53
C ALA A 46 -13.59 10.66 18.88
N GLN A 47 -13.13 9.85 19.84
CA GLN A 47 -12.67 10.28 21.19
C GLN A 47 -13.67 11.18 21.91
N GLY A 48 -14.97 11.04 21.68
CA GLY A 48 -16.01 11.87 22.25
C GLY A 48 -15.98 13.34 21.83
N HIS A 49 -15.35 13.67 20.70
CA HIS A 49 -15.28 15.04 20.20
C HIS A 49 -16.67 15.59 19.89
N SER A 50 -16.97 16.83 20.30
CA SER A 50 -18.30 17.44 20.18
C SER A 50 -18.83 17.60 18.75
N ALA A 51 -17.94 17.69 17.76
CA ALA A 51 -18.29 17.73 16.34
C ALA A 51 -18.39 16.34 15.69
N ALA A 52 -18.17 15.24 16.45
CA ALA A 52 -18.26 13.88 15.95
C ALA A 52 -19.60 13.24 16.28
N SER A 53 -20.08 12.38 15.39
CA SER A 53 -21.08 11.35 15.67
C SER A 53 -20.67 10.04 15.00
N THR A 54 -20.92 8.93 15.68
CA THR A 54 -20.52 7.60 15.25
C THR A 54 -21.74 6.69 15.10
N PHE A 55 -21.65 5.71 14.21
CA PHE A 55 -22.73 4.74 14.03
C PHE A 55 -22.19 3.43 13.42
N ALA A 56 -22.89 2.34 13.69
CA ALA A 56 -22.60 1.06 13.06
C ALA A 56 -23.14 1.07 11.63
N LEU A 57 -22.30 0.73 10.66
CA LEU A 57 -22.68 0.64 9.25
C LEU A 57 -22.06 -0.59 8.60
N ASP A 58 -22.90 -1.48 8.11
CA ASP A 58 -22.51 -2.44 7.09
C ASP A 58 -22.58 -1.73 5.72
N ALA A 59 -21.41 -1.33 5.20
CA ALA A 59 -21.33 -0.67 3.91
C ALA A 59 -21.71 -1.57 2.73
N GLY A 60 -21.81 -2.89 2.94
CA GLY A 60 -22.39 -3.86 1.98
C GLY A 60 -23.91 -3.78 1.89
N ASN A 61 -24.61 -3.13 2.84
CA ASN A 61 -26.04 -2.90 2.79
C ASN A 61 -26.37 -1.64 1.96
N PRO A 62 -26.93 -1.77 0.74
CA PRO A 62 -27.12 -0.62 -0.16
C PRO A 62 -28.09 0.43 0.39
N GLU A 63 -29.16 0.03 1.09
CA GLU A 63 -30.18 0.94 1.61
C GLU A 63 -29.58 1.79 2.76
N ALA A 64 -28.95 1.14 3.72
CA ALA A 64 -28.31 1.82 4.84
C ALA A 64 -27.22 2.79 4.37
N ARG A 65 -26.38 2.34 3.43
CA ARG A 65 -25.28 3.15 2.87
C ARG A 65 -25.82 4.38 2.14
N ARG A 66 -26.81 4.20 1.26
CA ARG A 66 -27.41 5.30 0.48
C ARG A 66 -28.08 6.34 1.37
N ASN A 67 -28.81 5.91 2.40
CA ASN A 67 -29.50 6.83 3.32
C ASN A 67 -28.49 7.75 4.04
N GLU A 68 -27.35 7.22 4.47
CA GLU A 68 -26.29 8.02 5.12
C GLU A 68 -25.60 8.96 4.15
N ILE A 69 -25.39 8.54 2.90
CA ILE A 69 -24.82 9.38 1.83
C ILE A 69 -25.76 10.54 1.47
N ASP A 70 -27.06 10.28 1.36
CA ASP A 70 -28.09 11.28 1.02
C ASP A 70 -28.17 12.41 2.05
N GLU A 71 -27.86 12.10 3.31
CA GLU A 71 -27.85 13.09 4.39
C GLU A 71 -26.53 13.87 4.50
N ALA A 72 -25.52 13.56 3.71
CA ALA A 72 -24.20 14.20 3.79
C ALA A 72 -24.03 15.32 2.75
N ASP A 73 -23.24 16.34 3.06
CA ASP A 73 -22.76 17.34 2.10
C ASP A 73 -21.49 16.88 1.37
N LEU A 74 -20.75 15.93 1.96
CA LEU A 74 -19.52 15.35 1.41
C LEU A 74 -19.32 13.95 2.01
N VAL A 75 -18.92 13.01 1.17
CA VAL A 75 -18.51 11.66 1.59
C VAL A 75 -17.00 11.49 1.40
N ILE A 76 -16.32 10.97 2.43
CA ILE A 76 -14.93 10.51 2.36
C ILE A 76 -14.96 8.99 2.60
N SER A 77 -14.70 8.21 1.55
CA SER A 77 -14.72 6.75 1.63
C SER A 77 -13.33 6.19 1.88
N MET A 78 -13.15 5.63 3.09
CA MET A 78 -11.96 4.90 3.54
C MET A 78 -12.19 3.39 3.57
N LEU A 79 -13.20 2.92 2.86
CA LEU A 79 -13.57 1.51 2.73
C LEU A 79 -12.55 0.73 1.88
N PRO A 80 -12.59 -0.62 1.89
CA PRO A 80 -11.87 -1.43 0.91
C PRO A 80 -12.23 -1.07 -0.53
N ALA A 81 -11.24 -1.10 -1.43
CA ALA A 81 -11.34 -0.60 -2.80
C ALA A 81 -12.53 -1.19 -3.61
N PHE A 82 -12.88 -2.45 -3.36
CA PHE A 82 -13.99 -3.11 -4.06
C PHE A 82 -15.38 -2.54 -3.76
N LEU A 83 -15.54 -1.77 -2.67
CA LEU A 83 -16.79 -1.09 -2.31
C LEU A 83 -16.93 0.31 -2.91
N HIS A 84 -15.85 0.92 -3.38
CA HIS A 84 -15.92 2.28 -3.91
C HIS A 84 -16.82 2.47 -5.13
N PRO A 85 -16.95 1.51 -6.08
CA PRO A 85 -17.90 1.65 -7.19
C PRO A 85 -19.35 1.77 -6.73
N GLU A 86 -19.72 1.03 -5.69
CA GLU A 86 -21.07 1.10 -5.13
C GLU A 86 -21.32 2.43 -4.39
N VAL A 87 -20.32 2.89 -3.63
CA VAL A 87 -20.36 4.21 -2.98
C VAL A 87 -20.48 5.32 -4.01
N ALA A 88 -19.73 5.25 -5.12
CA ALA A 88 -19.77 6.22 -6.21
C ALA A 88 -21.16 6.25 -6.89
N ALA A 89 -21.75 5.09 -7.12
CA ALA A 89 -23.11 5.00 -7.69
C ALA A 89 -24.16 5.64 -6.75
N ASP A 90 -24.06 5.39 -5.44
CA ASP A 90 -24.96 6.02 -4.46
C ASP A 90 -24.72 7.53 -4.38
N ALA A 91 -23.46 7.99 -4.37
CA ALA A 91 -23.10 9.42 -4.38
C ALA A 91 -23.68 10.15 -5.60
N ILE A 92 -23.63 9.54 -6.79
CA ILE A 92 -24.25 10.08 -8.01
C ILE A 92 -25.77 10.16 -7.84
N ALA A 93 -26.42 9.12 -7.34
CA ALA A 93 -27.86 9.06 -7.16
C ALA A 93 -28.38 10.10 -6.17
N THR A 94 -27.63 10.41 -5.11
CA THR A 94 -27.96 11.41 -4.08
C THR A 94 -27.40 12.80 -4.38
N ARG A 95 -26.60 12.93 -5.44
CA ARG A 95 -25.88 14.17 -5.79
C ARG A 95 -24.93 14.66 -4.69
N THR A 96 -24.27 13.74 -4.04
CA THR A 96 -23.33 14.02 -2.94
C THR A 96 -21.88 13.88 -3.43
N PRO A 97 -21.01 14.89 -3.28
CA PRO A 97 -19.60 14.78 -3.60
C PRO A 97 -18.91 13.63 -2.89
N LEU A 98 -17.96 12.96 -3.58
CA LEU A 98 -17.23 11.82 -3.06
C LEU A 98 -15.71 12.02 -3.18
N ILE A 99 -15.00 11.66 -2.10
CA ILE A 99 -13.53 11.58 -2.07
C ILE A 99 -13.11 10.19 -1.64
N THR A 100 -12.06 9.62 -2.27
CA THR A 100 -11.43 8.37 -1.85
C THR A 100 -9.92 8.39 -2.12
N PRO A 101 -9.09 7.78 -1.24
CA PRO A 101 -7.65 7.64 -1.47
C PRO A 101 -7.30 6.53 -2.46
N SER A 102 -8.25 5.72 -2.91
CA SER A 102 -8.00 4.57 -3.77
C SER A 102 -7.78 4.96 -5.23
N TYR A 103 -7.06 4.12 -5.95
CA TYR A 103 -6.88 4.23 -7.40
C TYR A 103 -8.22 4.30 -8.13
N LEU A 104 -8.27 5.07 -9.19
CA LEU A 104 -9.42 5.13 -10.09
C LEU A 104 -9.63 3.76 -10.75
N SER A 105 -10.74 3.10 -10.42
CA SER A 105 -11.10 1.84 -11.05
C SER A 105 -11.81 2.06 -12.40
N PRO A 106 -11.77 1.05 -13.31
CA PRO A 106 -12.52 1.14 -14.58
C PRO A 106 -14.01 1.36 -14.39
N GLU A 107 -14.59 0.78 -13.32
CA GLU A 107 -16.01 0.93 -13.00
C GLU A 107 -16.35 2.38 -12.62
N ILE A 108 -15.50 3.03 -11.79
CA ILE A 108 -15.70 4.44 -11.42
C ILE A 108 -15.43 5.34 -12.62
N ALA A 109 -14.40 5.06 -13.41
CA ALA A 109 -14.10 5.82 -14.63
C ALA A 109 -15.28 5.80 -15.61
N ALA A 110 -16.00 4.68 -15.73
CA ALA A 110 -17.18 4.57 -16.56
C ALA A 110 -18.38 5.42 -16.08
N MET A 111 -18.37 5.88 -14.83
CA MET A 111 -19.41 6.75 -14.24
C MET A 111 -19.14 8.26 -14.46
N ASP A 112 -18.05 8.65 -15.10
CA ASP A 112 -17.65 10.07 -15.27
C ASP A 112 -18.77 10.95 -15.84
N GLN A 113 -19.45 10.49 -16.90
CA GLN A 113 -20.56 11.27 -17.49
C GLN A 113 -21.74 11.39 -16.52
N ALA A 114 -22.08 10.31 -15.79
CA ALA A 114 -23.18 10.35 -14.85
C ALA A 114 -22.90 11.30 -13.66
N ALA A 115 -21.65 11.35 -13.18
CA ALA A 115 -21.21 12.29 -12.14
C ALA A 115 -21.30 13.76 -12.64
N LYS A 116 -20.88 14.03 -13.88
CA LYS A 116 -21.03 15.35 -14.53
C LYS A 116 -22.49 15.76 -14.67
N ASP A 117 -23.36 14.85 -15.10
CA ASP A 117 -24.81 15.11 -15.23
C ASP A 117 -25.47 15.34 -13.85
N ALA A 118 -24.99 14.68 -12.81
CA ALA A 118 -25.41 14.91 -11.42
C ALA A 118 -24.84 16.22 -10.84
N GLY A 119 -23.83 16.80 -11.46
CA GLY A 119 -23.20 18.04 -11.03
C GLY A 119 -22.30 17.90 -9.79
N ILE A 120 -21.73 16.73 -9.58
CA ILE A 120 -20.86 16.45 -8.42
C ILE A 120 -19.44 16.06 -8.83
N PRO A 121 -18.41 16.43 -8.05
CA PRO A 121 -17.09 15.86 -8.19
C PRO A 121 -17.02 14.49 -7.51
N ILE A 122 -16.33 13.54 -8.17
CA ILE A 122 -15.85 12.30 -7.58
C ILE A 122 -14.32 12.33 -7.70
N LEU A 123 -13.63 12.48 -6.57
CA LEU A 123 -12.18 12.61 -6.51
C LEU A 123 -11.58 11.31 -5.99
N ASN A 124 -10.89 10.61 -6.87
CA ASN A 124 -10.09 9.43 -6.54
C ASN A 124 -8.64 9.83 -6.33
N GLU A 125 -7.83 8.92 -5.81
CA GLU A 125 -6.38 9.10 -5.68
C GLU A 125 -6.02 10.33 -4.81
N LEU A 126 -6.79 10.58 -3.75
CA LEU A 126 -6.51 11.63 -2.76
C LEU A 126 -5.96 11.02 -1.46
N GLY A 127 -4.91 10.21 -1.62
CA GLY A 127 -4.15 9.61 -0.53
C GLY A 127 -2.69 10.03 -0.54
N LEU A 128 -1.82 9.11 -0.10
CA LEU A 128 -0.38 9.28 -0.14
C LEU A 128 0.18 8.79 -1.49
N ASP A 129 -0.06 7.51 -1.80
CA ASP A 129 0.21 6.82 -3.05
C ASP A 129 -0.93 5.79 -3.26
N PRO A 130 -1.92 6.19 -4.08
CA PRO A 130 -1.95 7.37 -4.97
C PRO A 130 -2.43 8.66 -4.28
N GLY A 131 -1.80 9.78 -4.64
CA GLY A 131 -2.24 11.13 -4.23
C GLY A 131 -1.11 12.14 -4.13
N ILE A 132 -0.43 12.23 -2.99
CA ILE A 132 0.69 13.17 -2.79
C ILE A 132 1.82 12.89 -3.79
N ASP A 133 2.04 11.64 -4.17
CA ASP A 133 3.00 11.26 -5.22
C ASP A 133 2.68 11.93 -6.57
N HIS A 134 1.40 11.98 -6.94
CA HIS A 134 0.96 12.67 -8.16
C HIS A 134 1.14 14.19 -8.06
N LEU A 135 0.72 14.78 -6.94
CA LEU A 135 0.79 16.22 -6.73
C LEU A 135 2.23 16.72 -6.72
N SER A 136 3.12 16.03 -5.99
CA SER A 136 4.55 16.38 -5.92
C SER A 136 5.27 16.14 -7.25
N ALA A 137 4.90 15.09 -7.99
CA ALA A 137 5.44 14.86 -9.33
C ALA A 137 5.01 15.95 -10.30
N MET A 138 3.71 16.27 -10.34
CA MET A 138 3.17 17.28 -11.26
C MET A 138 3.72 18.68 -10.95
N GLN A 139 3.94 19.02 -9.68
CA GLN A 139 4.59 20.28 -9.33
C GLN A 139 5.94 20.43 -10.05
N VAL A 140 6.83 19.44 -9.98
CA VAL A 140 8.14 19.49 -10.62
C VAL A 140 8.03 19.42 -12.16
N ILE A 141 7.11 18.61 -12.68
CA ILE A 141 6.85 18.51 -14.13
C ILE A 141 6.43 19.88 -14.69
N ASP A 142 5.52 20.57 -14.01
CA ASP A 142 5.02 21.88 -14.46
C ASP A 142 6.06 23.00 -14.30
N GLU A 143 6.86 22.95 -13.23
CA GLU A 143 8.04 23.82 -13.08
C GLU A 143 9.00 23.68 -14.27
N LEU A 144 9.41 22.44 -14.59
CA LEU A 144 10.32 22.15 -15.70
C LEU A 144 9.75 22.57 -17.05
N ARG A 145 8.45 22.38 -17.27
CA ARG A 145 7.76 22.86 -18.49
C ARG A 145 7.74 24.39 -18.57
N SER A 146 7.50 25.07 -17.45
CA SER A 146 7.52 26.54 -17.41
C SER A 146 8.89 27.12 -17.69
N GLU A 147 9.97 26.38 -17.37
CA GLU A 147 11.36 26.70 -17.69
C GLU A 147 11.71 26.40 -19.17
N GLY A 148 10.76 25.92 -19.97
CA GLY A 148 10.99 25.51 -21.36
C GLY A 148 11.74 24.20 -21.53
N SER A 149 11.86 23.40 -20.48
CA SER A 149 12.54 22.10 -20.49
C SER A 149 11.65 21.01 -21.07
N LYS A 150 12.25 20.00 -21.72
CA LYS A 150 11.58 18.81 -22.22
C LYS A 150 11.94 17.62 -21.35
N LEU A 151 10.95 16.97 -20.72
CA LEU A 151 11.18 15.75 -19.94
C LEU A 151 11.58 14.59 -20.85
N THR A 152 12.59 13.83 -20.41
CA THR A 152 13.09 12.62 -21.04
C THR A 152 12.93 11.39 -20.17
N GLY A 153 12.81 11.57 -18.83
CA GLY A 153 12.62 10.48 -17.89
C GLY A 153 11.84 10.92 -16.65
N PHE A 154 11.00 10.03 -16.16
CA PHE A 154 10.31 10.16 -14.87
C PHE A 154 10.31 8.81 -14.14
N GLU A 155 10.84 8.83 -12.94
CA GLU A 155 10.85 7.69 -12.02
C GLU A 155 10.27 8.16 -10.68
N SER A 156 9.33 7.39 -10.13
CA SER A 156 8.66 7.68 -8.87
C SER A 156 8.57 6.43 -8.01
N TYR A 157 9.08 6.50 -6.79
CA TYR A 157 9.05 5.39 -5.85
C TYR A 157 8.55 5.86 -4.49
N THR A 158 7.66 5.08 -3.87
CA THR A 158 7.08 5.39 -2.56
C THR A 158 7.13 4.16 -1.66
N GLY A 159 7.43 4.37 -0.37
CA GLY A 159 7.40 3.33 0.64
C GLY A 159 6.78 3.79 1.94
N GLY A 160 5.85 2.99 2.49
CA GLY A 160 5.48 3.02 3.89
C GLY A 160 6.42 2.07 4.64
N LEU A 161 7.23 2.62 5.53
CA LEU A 161 8.38 1.98 6.16
C LEU A 161 8.33 2.19 7.68
N VAL A 162 9.33 1.70 8.39
CA VAL A 162 9.57 1.99 9.79
C VAL A 162 10.67 3.05 9.92
N ALA A 163 10.50 4.03 10.82
CA ALA A 163 11.51 5.04 11.05
C ALA A 163 12.80 4.42 11.66
N PRO A 164 13.99 4.98 11.38
CA PRO A 164 15.25 4.42 11.86
C PRO A 164 15.29 4.22 13.38
N GLU A 165 14.65 5.10 14.14
CA GLU A 165 14.58 5.01 15.61
C GLU A 165 13.76 3.82 16.11
N SER A 166 12.87 3.29 15.27
CA SER A 166 11.97 2.16 15.56
C SER A 166 12.32 0.91 14.76
N ASP A 167 13.38 0.98 13.96
CA ASP A 167 13.87 -0.14 13.15
C ASP A 167 14.73 -1.07 13.98
N ASN A 168 14.15 -2.18 14.39
CA ASN A 168 14.75 -3.16 15.29
C ASN A 168 14.70 -4.59 14.74
N ASN A 169 14.57 -4.75 13.44
CA ASN A 169 14.55 -6.07 12.81
C ASN A 169 15.31 -6.08 11.46
N PRO A 170 15.86 -7.24 11.04
CA PRO A 170 16.72 -7.31 9.85
C PRO A 170 16.00 -7.14 8.51
N TRP A 171 14.67 -7.08 8.51
CA TRP A 171 13.88 -6.77 7.32
C TRP A 171 13.71 -5.27 7.09
N HIS A 172 14.09 -4.43 8.06
CA HIS A 172 13.89 -2.99 8.02
C HIS A 172 12.44 -2.62 7.68
N TYR A 173 11.49 -3.40 8.26
CA TYR A 173 10.08 -3.30 7.93
C TYR A 173 9.17 -3.64 9.13
N LYS A 174 8.11 -2.86 9.29
CA LYS A 174 6.95 -3.16 10.13
C LYS A 174 5.67 -2.81 9.39
N PHE A 175 4.54 -3.43 9.78
CA PHE A 175 3.26 -3.13 9.17
C PHE A 175 2.72 -1.78 9.61
N THR A 176 2.87 -0.77 8.77
CA THR A 176 2.35 0.59 8.98
C THR A 176 0.94 0.75 8.41
N TRP A 177 0.50 -0.15 7.55
CA TRP A 177 -0.79 -0.13 6.89
C TRP A 177 -1.37 -1.55 6.74
N ASN A 178 -2.20 -1.83 5.74
CA ASN A 178 -2.90 -3.10 5.57
C ASN A 178 -1.93 -4.27 5.31
N PRO A 179 -1.76 -5.22 6.25
CA PRO A 179 -0.86 -6.36 6.10
C PRO A 179 -1.15 -7.22 4.89
N ARG A 180 -2.44 -7.46 4.57
CA ARG A 180 -2.84 -8.30 3.43
C ARG A 180 -2.28 -7.78 2.11
N ASN A 181 -2.34 -6.46 1.88
CA ASN A 181 -1.82 -5.87 0.66
C ASN A 181 -0.30 -6.01 0.53
N VAL A 182 0.42 -6.02 1.65
CA VAL A 182 1.88 -6.24 1.67
C VAL A 182 2.19 -7.71 1.36
N VAL A 183 1.47 -8.65 1.97
CA VAL A 183 1.71 -10.09 1.75
C VAL A 183 1.36 -10.50 0.33
N LEU A 184 0.36 -9.89 -0.29
CA LEU A 184 0.00 -10.10 -1.69
C LEU A 184 0.90 -9.33 -2.69
N ALA A 185 1.94 -8.64 -2.22
CA ALA A 185 2.86 -7.95 -3.13
C ALA A 185 3.47 -8.93 -4.14
N GLY A 186 3.38 -8.58 -5.43
CA GLY A 186 3.79 -9.44 -6.54
C GLY A 186 2.67 -10.33 -7.10
N GLN A 187 1.52 -10.49 -6.44
CA GLN A 187 0.40 -11.30 -6.95
C GLN A 187 -0.50 -10.54 -7.96
N GLY A 188 -0.30 -9.24 -8.12
CA GLY A 188 -1.15 -8.36 -8.94
C GLY A 188 -0.90 -8.40 -10.46
N GLY A 189 -0.20 -9.40 -10.98
CA GLY A 189 0.16 -9.48 -12.41
C GLY A 189 1.53 -8.86 -12.71
N SER A 190 1.84 -8.72 -14.01
CA SER A 190 3.12 -8.16 -14.47
C SER A 190 3.18 -6.65 -14.23
N ALA A 191 4.37 -6.16 -13.87
CA ALA A 191 4.63 -4.73 -13.92
C ALA A 191 5.00 -4.30 -15.36
N THR A 192 4.43 -3.17 -15.81
CA THR A 192 4.72 -2.58 -17.11
C THR A 192 5.28 -1.18 -16.94
N PHE A 193 6.40 -0.90 -17.58
CA PHE A 193 7.09 0.39 -17.48
C PHE A 193 7.93 0.65 -18.72
N ARG A 194 8.44 1.86 -18.88
CA ARG A 194 9.37 2.20 -19.96
C ARG A 194 10.73 2.55 -19.40
N MET A 195 11.79 2.04 -20.03
CA MET A 195 13.16 2.39 -19.68
C MET A 195 14.04 2.46 -20.92
N GLY A 196 14.69 3.60 -21.14
CA GLY A 196 15.53 3.85 -22.31
C GLY A 196 14.78 3.69 -23.64
N GLY A 197 13.53 4.15 -23.73
CA GLY A 197 12.66 4.06 -24.90
C GLY A 197 12.01 2.68 -25.13
N LEU A 198 12.33 1.68 -24.29
CA LEU A 198 11.77 0.33 -24.43
C LEU A 198 10.67 0.09 -23.39
N ASN A 199 9.49 -0.32 -23.85
CA ASN A 199 8.45 -0.84 -22.97
C ASN A 199 8.88 -2.21 -22.43
N ARG A 200 8.92 -2.34 -21.12
CA ARG A 200 9.26 -3.56 -20.41
C ARG A 200 8.02 -4.15 -19.76
N VAL A 201 7.95 -5.47 -19.75
CA VAL A 201 6.95 -6.25 -19.02
C VAL A 201 7.71 -7.17 -18.08
N LEU A 202 7.59 -6.91 -16.79
CA LEU A 202 8.27 -7.67 -15.75
C LEU A 202 7.28 -8.65 -15.12
N PRO A 203 7.44 -9.95 -15.35
CA PRO A 203 6.52 -10.93 -14.77
C PRO A 203 6.68 -11.03 -13.25
N PRO A 204 5.64 -11.45 -12.52
CA PRO A 204 5.62 -11.46 -11.06
C PRO A 204 6.83 -12.14 -10.41
N HIS A 205 7.27 -13.29 -10.94
CA HIS A 205 8.38 -14.07 -10.41
C HIS A 205 9.77 -13.43 -10.56
N ARG A 206 9.87 -12.31 -11.28
CA ARG A 206 11.10 -11.52 -11.42
C ARG A 206 11.05 -10.17 -10.74
N LEU A 207 9.90 -9.81 -10.17
CA LEU A 207 9.64 -8.46 -9.67
C LEU A 207 10.67 -8.05 -8.60
N PHE A 208 10.97 -8.94 -7.66
CA PHE A 208 11.88 -8.66 -6.55
C PHE A 208 13.35 -8.99 -6.88
N GLN A 209 13.63 -9.48 -8.09
CA GLN A 209 14.98 -9.70 -8.61
C GLN A 209 15.51 -8.51 -9.40
N GLU A 210 14.63 -7.66 -9.95
CA GLU A 210 15.00 -6.45 -10.69
C GLU A 210 14.81 -5.21 -9.82
N VAL A 211 15.76 -5.00 -8.92
CA VAL A 211 15.75 -3.94 -7.91
C VAL A 211 16.65 -2.80 -8.32
N THR A 212 16.18 -1.57 -8.15
CA THR A 212 16.97 -0.35 -8.33
C THR A 212 17.40 0.19 -6.96
N PRO A 213 18.70 0.28 -6.66
CA PRO A 213 19.15 0.93 -5.44
C PRO A 213 18.87 2.43 -5.51
N ILE A 214 18.28 2.99 -4.46
CA ILE A 214 17.89 4.40 -4.38
C ILE A 214 18.42 4.98 -3.07
N ASP A 215 19.28 5.99 -3.20
CA ASP A 215 19.78 6.76 -2.07
C ASP A 215 18.90 8.01 -1.90
N VAL A 216 18.25 8.13 -0.75
CA VAL A 216 17.40 9.28 -0.42
C VAL A 216 18.11 10.15 0.59
N PRO A 217 18.42 11.41 0.27
CA PRO A 217 19.13 12.31 1.17
C PRO A 217 18.41 12.44 2.53
N GLY A 218 19.16 12.19 3.61
CA GLY A 218 18.64 12.27 4.98
C GLY A 218 17.79 11.06 5.44
N ALA A 219 17.48 10.10 4.57
CA ALA A 219 16.71 8.92 4.92
C ALA A 219 17.45 7.60 4.77
N GLY A 220 18.50 7.55 3.91
CA GLY A 220 19.31 6.36 3.72
C GLY A 220 19.12 5.68 2.37
N ARG A 221 19.52 4.40 2.30
CA ARG A 221 19.48 3.58 1.08
C ARG A 221 18.30 2.65 1.12
N PHE A 222 17.64 2.51 -0.05
CA PHE A 222 16.45 1.70 -0.24
C PHE A 222 16.54 0.87 -1.52
N GLU A 223 15.68 -0.13 -1.59
CA GLU A 223 15.44 -0.95 -2.76
C GLU A 223 14.13 -0.52 -3.42
N GLY A 224 14.21 -0.08 -4.68
CA GLY A 224 13.05 0.24 -5.51
C GLY A 224 12.74 -0.90 -6.47
N TYR A 225 11.48 -1.31 -6.56
CA TYR A 225 11.01 -2.24 -7.59
C TYR A 225 9.77 -1.70 -8.29
N ALA A 226 9.62 -2.01 -9.59
CA ALA A 226 8.50 -1.52 -10.39
C ALA A 226 7.16 -2.05 -9.85
N ASN A 227 6.14 -1.20 -9.87
CA ASN A 227 4.82 -1.56 -9.35
C ASN A 227 3.74 -1.36 -10.43
N ARG A 228 2.96 -2.42 -10.67
CA ARG A 228 1.79 -2.40 -11.56
C ARG A 228 2.08 -1.81 -12.96
N ASP A 229 1.10 -1.10 -13.53
CA ASP A 229 1.19 -0.46 -14.84
C ASP A 229 1.61 1.01 -14.72
N SER A 230 2.90 1.28 -14.90
CA SER A 230 3.43 2.64 -14.97
C SER A 230 3.02 3.36 -16.27
N LEU A 231 2.78 2.61 -17.37
CA LEU A 231 2.51 3.21 -18.68
C LEU A 231 1.15 3.89 -18.76
N ALA A 232 0.19 3.46 -17.92
CA ALA A 232 -1.12 4.13 -17.81
C ALA A 232 -0.99 5.61 -17.42
N TYR A 233 0.08 5.99 -16.73
CA TYR A 233 0.33 7.37 -16.29
C TYR A 233 0.98 8.27 -17.35
N GLU A 234 1.40 7.72 -18.49
CA GLU A 234 1.99 8.51 -19.58
C GLU A 234 1.03 9.61 -20.07
N GLN A 235 -0.23 9.26 -20.25
CA GLN A 235 -1.26 10.22 -20.65
C GLN A 235 -1.68 11.15 -19.51
N ILE A 236 -1.82 10.61 -18.30
CA ILE A 236 -2.28 11.35 -17.10
C ILE A 236 -1.32 12.49 -16.78
N TYR A 237 -0.02 12.26 -16.84
CA TYR A 237 1.01 13.27 -16.58
C TYR A 237 1.36 14.12 -17.83
N GLY A 238 0.77 13.83 -19.00
CA GLY A 238 1.11 14.51 -20.26
C GLY A 238 2.55 14.24 -20.71
N LEU A 239 3.03 13.02 -20.52
CA LEU A 239 4.41 12.59 -20.78
C LEU A 239 4.53 11.70 -22.04
N GLN A 240 3.68 11.96 -23.05
CA GLN A 240 3.65 11.15 -24.26
C GLN A 240 5.03 11.08 -24.93
N GLY A 241 5.51 9.86 -25.18
CA GLY A 241 6.79 9.60 -25.83
C GLY A 241 8.01 9.78 -24.93
N ILE A 242 7.84 9.88 -23.61
CA ILE A 242 8.95 9.92 -22.66
C ILE A 242 9.80 8.63 -22.76
N GLU A 243 11.12 8.74 -22.65
CA GLU A 243 12.03 7.61 -22.79
C GLU A 243 12.06 6.67 -21.58
N THR A 244 11.84 7.25 -20.37
CA THR A 244 11.77 6.48 -19.12
C THR A 244 10.53 6.88 -18.34
N LEU A 245 9.72 5.90 -17.94
CA LEU A 245 8.54 6.07 -17.11
C LEU A 245 8.39 4.88 -16.19
N VAL A 246 8.70 5.07 -14.91
CA VAL A 246 8.65 4.04 -13.87
C VAL A 246 7.92 4.57 -12.64
N ARG A 247 6.95 3.81 -12.16
CA ARG A 247 6.41 3.95 -10.81
C ARG A 247 6.69 2.67 -10.04
N GLY A 248 7.12 2.80 -8.79
CA GLY A 248 7.58 1.67 -8.02
C GLY A 248 7.36 1.83 -6.52
N THR A 249 7.74 0.79 -5.81
CA THR A 249 7.68 0.71 -4.36
C THR A 249 9.08 0.72 -3.77
N LEU A 250 9.27 1.43 -2.66
CA LEU A 250 10.49 1.40 -1.85
C LEU A 250 10.40 0.38 -0.72
N ARG A 251 11.51 -0.28 -0.44
CA ARG A 251 11.72 -1.13 0.73
C ARG A 251 13.11 -0.87 1.33
N GLY A 252 13.31 -1.28 2.58
CA GLY A 252 14.63 -1.28 3.22
C GLY A 252 15.64 -2.13 2.47
N ASP A 253 16.91 -1.83 2.60
CA ASP A 253 18.01 -2.56 1.94
C ASP A 253 17.99 -4.04 2.36
N GLY A 254 18.03 -4.96 1.39
CA GLY A 254 17.96 -6.42 1.60
C GLY A 254 16.55 -7.02 1.69
N PHE A 255 15.49 -6.21 1.80
CA PHE A 255 14.11 -6.72 1.90
C PHE A 255 13.73 -7.57 0.69
N CYS A 256 14.03 -7.10 -0.52
CA CYS A 256 13.59 -7.74 -1.75
C CYS A 256 14.16 -9.13 -1.94
N GLY A 257 15.40 -9.39 -1.49
CA GLY A 257 15.99 -10.73 -1.54
C GLY A 257 15.25 -11.75 -0.69
N GLY A 258 14.91 -11.38 0.55
CA GLY A 258 14.10 -12.22 1.44
C GLY A 258 12.68 -12.42 0.91
N TRP A 259 12.08 -11.35 0.39
CA TRP A 259 10.72 -11.41 -0.16
C TRP A 259 10.65 -12.25 -1.45
N ASP A 260 11.65 -12.15 -2.32
CA ASP A 260 11.77 -13.02 -3.49
C ASP A 260 11.79 -14.49 -3.10
N ALA A 261 12.54 -14.87 -2.07
CA ALA A 261 12.58 -16.25 -1.59
C ALA A 261 11.18 -16.74 -1.13
N LEU A 262 10.43 -15.94 -0.38
CA LEU A 262 9.05 -16.26 0.00
C LEU A 262 8.13 -16.39 -1.20
N PHE A 263 8.30 -15.49 -2.19
CA PHE A 263 7.53 -15.48 -3.43
C PHE A 263 7.82 -16.73 -4.28
N GLN A 264 9.10 -17.08 -4.47
CA GLN A 264 9.51 -18.27 -5.23
C GLN A 264 9.06 -19.57 -4.57
N LEU A 265 8.99 -19.63 -3.24
CA LEU A 265 8.37 -20.74 -2.51
C LEU A 265 6.84 -20.79 -2.73
N GLY A 266 6.20 -19.68 -3.05
CA GLY A 266 4.74 -19.60 -3.16
C GLY A 266 4.05 -19.45 -1.82
N MET A 267 4.76 -19.06 -0.75
CA MET A 267 4.18 -18.90 0.60
C MET A 267 3.24 -17.70 0.72
N ASN A 268 3.27 -16.78 -0.22
CA ASN A 268 2.37 -15.62 -0.31
C ASN A 268 1.15 -15.83 -1.24
N ARG A 269 0.89 -17.06 -1.71
CA ARG A 269 -0.26 -17.37 -2.59
C ARG A 269 -1.55 -17.49 -1.78
N ASP A 270 -2.67 -17.09 -2.39
CA ASP A 270 -4.01 -17.17 -1.79
C ASP A 270 -5.01 -18.00 -2.61
N ASP A 271 -4.53 -18.69 -3.65
CA ASP A 271 -5.32 -19.50 -4.58
C ASP A 271 -5.51 -20.96 -4.13
N ALA A 272 -4.97 -21.35 -2.97
CA ALA A 272 -5.12 -22.68 -2.40
C ALA A 272 -5.50 -22.59 -0.93
N GLN A 273 -6.30 -23.56 -0.45
CA GLN A 273 -6.63 -23.69 0.96
C GLN A 273 -5.93 -24.91 1.54
N LEU A 274 -5.25 -24.71 2.67
CA LEU A 274 -4.51 -25.72 3.38
C LEU A 274 -5.21 -26.06 4.70
N SER A 275 -5.12 -27.34 5.10
CA SER A 275 -5.46 -27.81 6.44
C SER A 275 -4.29 -28.66 6.92
N LEU A 276 -3.51 -28.10 7.84
CA LEU A 276 -2.29 -28.74 8.33
C LEU A 276 -2.62 -29.67 9.48
N PRO A 277 -1.93 -30.83 9.61
CA PRO A 277 -2.01 -31.67 10.78
C PRO A 277 -1.69 -30.91 12.07
N GLU A 278 -2.37 -31.25 13.17
CA GLU A 278 -2.10 -30.67 14.48
C GLU A 278 -0.61 -30.82 14.86
N GLY A 279 -0.03 -29.71 15.35
CA GLY A 279 1.38 -29.68 15.75
C GLY A 279 2.37 -29.61 14.59
N THR A 280 1.93 -29.36 13.35
CA THR A 280 2.85 -29.10 12.23
C THR A 280 3.75 -27.92 12.58
N SER A 281 5.08 -28.14 12.57
CA SER A 281 6.05 -27.08 12.84
C SER A 281 6.29 -26.18 11.63
N TRP A 282 6.78 -24.94 11.86
CA TRP A 282 7.18 -24.04 10.78
C TRP A 282 8.23 -24.67 9.86
N ARG A 283 9.20 -25.40 10.41
CA ARG A 283 10.19 -26.14 9.64
C ARG A 283 9.53 -27.17 8.72
N THR A 284 8.60 -27.97 9.23
CA THR A 284 7.88 -28.98 8.43
C THR A 284 6.98 -28.31 7.37
N TYR A 285 6.32 -27.21 7.72
CA TYR A 285 5.51 -26.42 6.80
C TYR A 285 6.37 -25.86 5.66
N THR A 286 7.51 -25.24 5.97
CA THR A 286 8.46 -24.70 4.99
C THR A 286 9.05 -25.79 4.11
N ALA A 287 9.35 -26.97 4.66
CA ALA A 287 9.81 -28.14 3.89
C ALA A 287 8.78 -28.56 2.82
N GLY A 288 7.49 -28.36 3.08
CA GLY A 288 6.41 -28.65 2.11
C GLY A 288 6.45 -27.77 0.85
N PHE A 289 7.06 -26.58 0.91
CA PHE A 289 7.24 -25.69 -0.23
C PHE A 289 8.61 -25.86 -0.92
N ALA A 290 9.59 -26.35 -0.18
CA ALA A 290 10.92 -26.60 -0.71
C ALA A 290 11.00 -28.02 -1.30
N GLY A 291 11.47 -28.16 -2.52
CA GLY A 291 11.61 -29.47 -3.16
C GLY A 291 12.74 -30.32 -2.55
N GLY A 292 12.59 -31.66 -2.60
CA GLY A 292 13.67 -32.58 -2.33
C GLY A 292 13.98 -32.92 -0.85
N VAL A 293 13.11 -32.49 0.09
CA VAL A 293 13.23 -32.79 1.53
C VAL A 293 11.94 -33.41 2.07
N GLY A 294 12.07 -34.28 3.08
CA GLY A 294 10.94 -34.92 3.77
C GLY A 294 10.55 -34.19 5.06
N LYS A 295 9.43 -34.60 5.64
CA LYS A 295 8.90 -34.01 6.90
C LYS A 295 9.86 -34.07 8.09
N ASP A 296 10.77 -35.06 8.10
CA ASP A 296 11.74 -35.33 9.18
C ASP A 296 13.09 -34.61 8.92
N ALA A 297 13.20 -33.81 7.86
CA ALA A 297 14.42 -33.08 7.57
C ALA A 297 14.77 -32.12 8.71
N ASP A 298 16.03 -32.05 9.07
CA ASP A 298 16.50 -31.08 10.05
C ASP A 298 16.54 -29.64 9.50
N ARG A 299 16.79 -28.68 10.38
CA ARG A 299 16.86 -27.25 10.06
C ARG A 299 17.82 -26.94 8.89
N ALA A 300 19.01 -27.55 8.90
CA ALA A 300 20.02 -27.28 7.87
C ALA A 300 19.57 -27.84 6.51
N GLN A 301 19.00 -29.04 6.51
CA GLN A 301 18.47 -29.65 5.28
C GLN A 301 17.33 -28.83 4.67
N VAL A 302 16.38 -28.32 5.48
CA VAL A 302 15.28 -27.48 4.97
C VAL A 302 15.81 -26.15 4.45
N ARG A 303 16.74 -25.52 5.18
CA ARG A 303 17.37 -24.27 4.74
C ARG A 303 18.11 -24.45 3.41
N ASP A 304 18.88 -25.53 3.24
CA ASP A 304 19.57 -25.85 1.97
C ASP A 304 18.58 -26.14 0.83
N ALA A 305 17.47 -26.81 1.12
CA ALA A 305 16.43 -27.06 0.14
C ALA A 305 15.73 -25.75 -0.32
N VAL A 306 15.45 -24.85 0.61
CA VAL A 306 14.93 -23.51 0.28
C VAL A 306 15.92 -22.77 -0.60
N ALA A 307 17.21 -22.73 -0.25
CA ALA A 307 18.24 -22.09 -1.08
C ALA A 307 18.26 -22.65 -2.50
N LYS A 308 18.20 -23.97 -2.66
CA LYS A 308 18.18 -24.63 -3.97
C LYS A 308 16.92 -24.33 -4.79
N THR A 309 15.77 -24.29 -4.12
CA THR A 309 14.47 -24.06 -4.77
C THR A 309 14.32 -22.62 -5.24
N THR A 310 14.78 -21.65 -4.44
CA THR A 310 14.54 -20.22 -4.66
C THR A 310 15.73 -19.49 -5.27
N GLY A 311 16.94 -20.03 -5.17
CA GLY A 311 18.18 -19.33 -5.49
C GLY A 311 18.59 -18.32 -4.44
N ALA A 312 17.93 -18.29 -3.28
CA ALA A 312 18.21 -17.35 -2.19
C ALA A 312 19.67 -17.45 -1.71
N ASP A 313 20.30 -16.30 -1.55
CA ASP A 313 21.61 -16.19 -0.95
C ASP A 313 21.57 -16.33 0.58
N ARG A 314 22.73 -16.21 1.22
CA ARG A 314 22.81 -16.33 2.68
C ARG A 314 22.01 -15.24 3.40
N ALA A 315 22.05 -13.98 2.88
CA ALA A 315 21.38 -12.86 3.52
C ALA A 315 19.85 -13.05 3.49
N ALA A 316 19.30 -13.45 2.33
CA ALA A 316 17.89 -13.76 2.18
C ALA A 316 17.46 -14.93 3.12
N LEU A 317 18.27 -15.98 3.19
CA LEU A 317 18.01 -17.11 4.10
C LEU A 317 18.07 -16.71 5.60
N ASP A 318 18.95 -15.79 5.98
CA ASP A 318 19.03 -15.28 7.35
C ASP A 318 17.75 -14.47 7.70
N LEU A 319 17.15 -13.77 6.74
CA LEU A 319 15.85 -13.11 6.90
C LEU A 319 14.71 -14.11 7.13
N LEU A 320 14.66 -15.20 6.36
CA LEU A 320 13.66 -16.26 6.54
C LEU A 320 13.85 -16.96 7.90
N ASP A 321 15.09 -17.13 8.31
CA ASP A 321 15.46 -17.70 9.61
C ASP A 321 14.99 -16.81 10.77
N TRP A 322 15.19 -15.50 10.67
CA TRP A 322 14.68 -14.54 11.65
C TRP A 322 13.14 -14.58 11.76
N LEU A 323 12.42 -14.81 10.66
CA LEU A 323 10.98 -15.06 10.71
C LEU A 323 10.62 -16.35 11.45
N GLY A 324 11.58 -17.26 11.68
CA GLY A 324 11.37 -18.55 12.33
C GLY A 324 10.78 -19.61 11.40
N LEU A 325 11.01 -19.51 10.10
CA LEU A 325 10.46 -20.47 9.13
C LEU A 325 11.17 -21.84 9.19
N PHE A 326 12.30 -21.93 9.88
CA PHE A 326 13.06 -23.16 10.09
C PHE A 326 12.96 -23.70 11.53
N GLU A 327 12.06 -23.14 12.35
CA GLU A 327 11.89 -23.50 13.76
C GLU A 327 10.87 -24.63 13.96
N ASP A 328 10.91 -25.24 15.15
CA ASP A 328 10.01 -26.35 15.54
C ASP A 328 8.72 -25.88 16.22
N ASP A 329 8.51 -24.58 16.42
CA ASP A 329 7.26 -24.05 16.93
C ASP A 329 6.10 -24.34 15.96
N ALA A 330 4.91 -24.59 16.52
CA ALA A 330 3.75 -24.99 15.75
C ALA A 330 3.21 -23.83 14.90
N VAL A 331 2.77 -24.17 13.68
CA VAL A 331 2.06 -23.23 12.80
C VAL A 331 0.68 -22.93 13.39
N ALA A 332 0.37 -21.65 13.56
CA ALA A 332 -0.96 -21.18 13.95
C ALA A 332 -1.31 -19.95 13.10
N PRO A 333 -2.49 -19.93 12.45
CA PRO A 333 -3.48 -21.00 12.38
C PRO A 333 -2.99 -22.17 11.49
N ALA A 334 -3.52 -23.35 11.77
CA ALA A 334 -3.23 -24.56 10.96
C ALA A 334 -4.12 -24.67 9.71
N GLN A 335 -4.96 -23.66 9.43
CA GLN A 335 -5.90 -23.63 8.30
C GLN A 335 -5.85 -22.25 7.62
N GLY A 336 -6.03 -22.24 6.31
CA GLY A 336 -6.04 -21.04 5.49
C GLY A 336 -5.22 -21.21 4.22
N SER A 337 -5.16 -20.15 3.40
CA SER A 337 -4.22 -20.12 2.29
C SER A 337 -2.77 -19.98 2.80
N PRO A 338 -1.76 -20.31 1.98
CA PRO A 338 -0.38 -20.01 2.32
C PRO A 338 -0.18 -18.56 2.74
N CYS A 339 -0.83 -17.62 2.06
CA CYS A 339 -0.83 -16.19 2.38
C CYS A 339 -1.41 -15.91 3.77
N ASP A 340 -2.52 -16.55 4.17
CA ASP A 340 -3.13 -16.36 5.49
C ASP A 340 -2.21 -16.82 6.61
N ILE A 341 -1.59 -17.98 6.42
CA ILE A 341 -0.65 -18.56 7.39
C ILE A 341 0.61 -17.68 7.51
N LEU A 342 1.19 -17.28 6.37
CA LEU A 342 2.35 -16.40 6.35
C LEU A 342 2.03 -15.03 6.98
N GLN A 343 0.88 -14.43 6.64
CA GLN A 343 0.47 -13.14 7.17
C GLN A 343 0.46 -13.11 8.70
N GLN A 344 -0.08 -14.12 9.35
CA GLN A 344 -0.10 -14.18 10.81
C GLN A 344 1.31 -14.27 11.42
N ARG A 345 2.22 -15.02 10.77
CA ARG A 345 3.62 -15.05 11.21
C ARG A 345 4.26 -13.66 11.08
N LEU A 346 4.04 -13.01 9.95
CA LEU A 346 4.57 -11.68 9.72
C LEU A 346 3.95 -10.64 10.66
N GLU A 347 2.64 -10.71 10.95
CA GLU A 347 1.99 -9.81 11.90
C GLU A 347 2.58 -9.91 13.30
N SER A 348 2.98 -11.13 13.72
CA SER A 348 3.66 -11.31 15.00
C SER A 348 5.08 -10.74 15.04
N LYS A 349 5.77 -10.71 13.89
CA LYS A 349 7.17 -10.27 13.76
C LYS A 349 7.33 -8.80 13.38
N TRP A 350 6.38 -8.26 12.64
CA TRP A 350 6.40 -6.90 12.10
C TRP A 350 5.34 -6.00 12.72
N ALA A 351 4.86 -6.37 13.92
CA ALA A 351 3.95 -5.49 14.66
C ALA A 351 4.63 -4.17 15.01
N LEU A 352 3.90 -3.06 14.83
CA LEU A 352 4.29 -1.78 15.40
C LEU A 352 3.98 -1.77 16.90
N ALA A 353 4.97 -1.44 17.72
CA ALA A 353 4.75 -1.14 19.13
C ALA A 353 4.10 0.26 19.27
N PRO A 354 3.45 0.55 20.42
CA PRO A 354 2.81 1.86 20.66
C PRO A 354 3.74 3.07 20.54
N GLU A 355 5.03 2.86 20.81
CA GLU A 355 6.07 3.88 20.75
C GLU A 355 6.75 4.00 19.39
N ASP A 356 6.54 3.01 18.50
CA ASP A 356 7.18 3.01 17.18
C ASP A 356 6.70 4.18 16.31
N LEU A 357 7.63 4.68 15.52
CA LEU A 357 7.39 5.65 14.46
C LEU A 357 7.32 4.92 13.13
N ASP A 358 6.29 5.17 12.35
CA ASP A 358 6.32 4.84 10.92
C ASP A 358 7.09 5.92 10.15
N MET A 359 7.45 5.60 8.94
CA MET A 359 8.13 6.52 8.03
C MET A 359 7.57 6.38 6.62
N ILE A 360 7.24 7.50 6.02
CA ILE A 360 6.94 7.59 4.60
C ILE A 360 8.18 8.13 3.89
N VAL A 361 8.60 7.43 2.86
CA VAL A 361 9.62 7.91 1.92
C VAL A 361 9.02 7.92 0.52
N MET A 362 9.07 9.08 -0.11
CA MET A 362 8.68 9.28 -1.51
C MET A 362 9.86 9.91 -2.24
N TRP A 363 10.19 9.38 -3.39
CA TRP A 363 11.34 9.84 -4.17
C TRP A 363 10.98 9.88 -5.65
N HIS A 364 11.29 11.02 -6.29
CA HIS A 364 11.12 11.24 -7.71
C HIS A 364 12.44 11.61 -8.37
N ARG A 365 12.63 11.14 -9.58
CA ARG A 365 13.74 11.49 -10.46
C ARG A 365 13.20 11.92 -11.82
N PHE A 366 13.61 13.10 -12.25
CA PHE A 366 13.23 13.70 -13.52
C PHE A 366 14.47 13.87 -14.39
N GLY A 367 14.53 13.15 -15.50
CA GLY A 367 15.48 13.42 -16.59
C GLY A 367 14.86 14.44 -17.53
N TYR A 368 15.62 15.44 -17.95
CA TYR A 368 15.11 16.47 -18.86
C TYR A 368 16.23 17.11 -19.67
N THR A 369 15.83 17.67 -20.83
CA THR A 369 16.67 18.52 -21.65
C THR A 369 16.21 19.97 -21.46
N THR A 370 17.14 20.84 -21.08
CA THR A 370 16.88 22.29 -20.89
C THR A 370 16.58 22.98 -22.23
N ALA A 371 16.10 24.22 -22.20
CA ALA A 371 15.79 25.02 -23.41
C ALA A 371 17.02 25.25 -24.29
N ASP A 372 18.23 25.28 -23.71
CA ASP A 372 19.51 25.41 -24.40
C ASP A 372 20.15 24.07 -24.82
N GLY A 373 19.45 22.95 -24.59
CA GLY A 373 19.81 21.61 -25.10
C GLY A 373 20.67 20.78 -24.14
N GLU A 374 20.93 21.22 -22.91
CA GLU A 374 21.67 20.42 -21.94
C GLU A 374 20.80 19.34 -21.32
N GLN A 375 21.36 18.16 -21.14
CA GLN A 375 20.72 17.06 -20.39
C GLN A 375 20.99 17.21 -18.90
N ARG A 376 19.93 17.22 -18.10
CA ARG A 376 19.99 17.36 -16.64
C ARG A 376 19.08 16.37 -15.93
N VAL A 377 19.32 16.21 -14.64
CA VAL A 377 18.50 15.42 -13.72
C VAL A 377 18.12 16.30 -12.53
N ARG A 378 16.84 16.26 -12.15
CA ARG A 378 16.33 16.81 -10.90
C ARG A 378 15.77 15.67 -10.06
N THR A 379 15.99 15.71 -8.77
CA THR A 379 15.33 14.80 -7.81
C THR A 379 14.48 15.60 -6.84
N SER A 380 13.38 15.00 -6.41
CA SER A 380 12.53 15.52 -5.35
C SER A 380 12.20 14.36 -4.40
N HIS A 381 12.16 14.63 -3.12
CA HIS A 381 11.80 13.61 -2.14
C HIS A 381 11.01 14.21 -0.97
N LEU A 382 10.18 13.36 -0.37
CA LEU A 382 9.48 13.62 0.88
C LEU A 382 9.83 12.51 1.85
N VAL A 383 10.24 12.90 3.05
CA VAL A 383 10.47 11.97 4.17
C VAL A 383 9.66 12.51 5.34
N HIS A 384 8.79 11.69 5.88
CA HIS A 384 7.97 12.05 7.03
C HIS A 384 7.85 10.87 7.98
N SER A 385 8.06 11.12 9.27
CA SER A 385 7.89 10.12 10.33
C SER A 385 6.87 10.60 11.34
N GLU A 386 5.93 9.74 11.70
CA GLU A 386 4.88 10.02 12.68
C GLU A 386 4.61 8.80 13.55
N ARG A 387 4.12 9.04 14.79
CA ARG A 387 3.55 7.94 15.60
C ARG A 387 2.22 7.51 15.02
N THR A 388 2.17 6.31 14.50
CA THR A 388 0.89 5.67 14.17
C THR A 388 0.22 5.30 15.49
N THR A 389 -0.98 5.79 15.74
CA THR A 389 -1.73 5.39 16.93
C THR A 389 -2.03 3.89 16.84
N PRO A 390 -1.47 3.03 17.70
CA PRO A 390 -1.67 1.59 17.61
C PRO A 390 -3.15 1.27 17.80
N ILE A 391 -3.68 0.43 16.93
CA ILE A 391 -4.96 -0.23 17.19
C ILE A 391 -4.63 -1.45 18.02
N GLN A 392 -5.12 -1.49 19.26
CA GLN A 392 -5.05 -2.71 20.05
C GLN A 392 -5.69 -3.86 19.26
N PRO A 393 -5.07 -5.05 19.25
CA PRO A 393 -5.68 -6.21 18.61
C PRO A 393 -7.05 -6.47 19.24
N CYS A 394 -8.03 -6.75 18.41
CA CYS A 394 -9.28 -7.34 18.87
C CYS A 394 -8.95 -8.73 19.45
N HIS A 395 -9.21 -8.93 20.74
CA HIS A 395 -9.18 -10.23 21.39
C HIS A 395 -10.41 -11.04 21.03
#